data_614e7fa5f3a905edf1db37ec0e94dd71
#
_entry.id   614e7fa5f3a905edf1db37ec0e94dd71
#
_cell.length_a   1.000
_cell.length_b   1.000
_cell.length_c   1.000
_cell.angle_alpha   90.00
_cell.angle_beta   90.00
_cell.angle_gamma   90.00
#
_symmetry.space_group_name_H-M   'P 1'
#
loop_
_entity.id
_entity.type
_entity.pdbx_description
1 polymer ?
#
loop_
_entity_poly.entity_id
_entity_poly.type
_entity_poly.pdbx_seq_one_letter_code
_entity_poly.pdbx_strand_id
1 'polypeptide(L)'
;MEKGKFVISLDFELVWGVFDHITLTDKVAYFDNTLEVIPKMLACFEKHQLHVTWATVGMLFNQNWEEWLGNKPVEIPTYTNTKLDAYVYGLQHQHLGLDRFFFAPELIKLIQKTPGQELATHTYSHYYCLESGQTKTQFEQDLDKAVIMASNFGATLHSLVFPRNQWNPDYLVSCQERGITQLRSNPDAWYWKDTSQSTLATKLFRTGDAYLPLGSTSYSMENVKIDLVTAQPASRFLRPHHRLSLLNSLRLQRIKNEMLQAAKLGEVYHLWWHPHNFGNHPAESMVVLHEIASWFTLLHEKYGMESVPMKDLTSVIQ
;
A
#
# COMPACT_ATOMS: atom_id res chain seq x y z
N MET A 1 -6.81 -27.06 -12.97
CA MET A 1 -5.72 -26.33 -12.31
C MET A 1 -6.28 -25.01 -11.83
N GLU A 2 -5.97 -24.63 -10.63
CA GLU A 2 -6.31 -23.29 -10.13
C GLU A 2 -5.66 -22.21 -11.00
N LYS A 3 -6.37 -21.10 -11.18
CA LYS A 3 -5.87 -19.97 -11.95
C LYS A 3 -4.95 -19.12 -11.08
N GLY A 4 -3.79 -18.71 -11.61
CA GLY A 4 -2.92 -17.77 -10.92
C GLY A 4 -3.65 -16.46 -10.59
N LYS A 5 -3.32 -15.84 -9.47
CA LYS A 5 -3.89 -14.57 -9.03
C LYS A 5 -2.82 -13.48 -9.02
N PHE A 6 -3.14 -12.34 -9.61
CA PHE A 6 -2.34 -11.11 -9.53
C PHE A 6 -3.02 -10.12 -8.61
N VAL A 7 -2.41 -9.87 -7.46
CA VAL A 7 -2.86 -8.90 -6.46
C VAL A 7 -1.94 -7.69 -6.53
N ILE A 8 -2.54 -6.50 -6.53
CA ILE A 8 -1.80 -5.24 -6.40
C ILE A 8 -2.35 -4.48 -5.20
N SER A 9 -1.47 -4.02 -4.31
CA SER A 9 -1.84 -3.08 -3.24
C SER A 9 -0.95 -1.85 -3.25
N LEU A 10 -1.56 -0.69 -3.05
CA LEU A 10 -0.90 0.61 -3.06
C LEU A 10 -1.06 1.27 -1.69
N ASP A 11 0.04 1.74 -1.13
CA ASP A 11 0.03 2.53 0.09
C ASP A 11 -0.16 3.99 -0.31
N PHE A 12 -1.43 4.46 -0.30
CA PHE A 12 -1.79 5.82 -0.68
C PHE A 12 -1.76 6.73 0.54
N GLU A 13 -0.63 7.39 0.72
CA GLU A 13 -0.30 8.10 1.95
C GLU A 13 0.19 9.55 1.72
N LEU A 14 0.67 9.92 0.51
CA LEU A 14 1.28 11.21 0.21
C LEU A 14 2.30 11.61 1.30
N VAL A 15 2.20 12.84 1.83
CA VAL A 15 3.13 13.33 2.85
C VAL A 15 3.02 12.55 4.17
N TRP A 16 1.84 12.01 4.50
CA TRP A 16 1.60 11.36 5.78
C TRP A 16 2.43 10.09 6.01
N GLY A 17 2.91 9.45 4.96
CA GLY A 17 3.76 8.25 5.08
C GLY A 17 5.25 8.53 5.24
N VAL A 18 5.69 9.77 4.97
CA VAL A 18 7.11 10.10 4.87
C VAL A 18 7.52 11.37 5.62
N PHE A 19 6.59 12.02 6.30
CA PHE A 19 6.79 13.33 6.92
C PHE A 19 7.94 13.38 7.92
N ASP A 20 8.23 12.30 8.60
CA ASP A 20 9.24 12.22 9.66
C ASP A 20 10.69 12.21 9.16
N HIS A 21 10.89 12.05 7.85
CA HIS A 21 12.24 11.96 7.25
C HIS A 21 12.43 12.76 5.96
N ILE A 22 11.51 13.67 5.64
CA ILE A 22 11.63 14.60 4.51
C ILE A 22 11.50 16.05 4.98
N THR A 23 12.02 16.97 4.16
CA THR A 23 11.67 18.39 4.21
C THR A 23 10.64 18.64 3.12
N LEU A 24 9.40 18.99 3.47
CA LEU A 24 8.29 19.07 2.52
C LEU A 24 8.56 20.08 1.39
N THR A 25 9.15 21.22 1.70
CA THR A 25 9.47 22.26 0.72
C THR A 25 10.45 21.81 -0.36
N ASP A 26 11.32 20.82 -0.05
CA ASP A 26 12.27 20.24 -1.00
C ASP A 26 11.60 19.16 -1.88
N LYS A 27 10.36 18.79 -1.57
CA LYS A 27 9.60 17.70 -2.21
C LYS A 27 8.35 18.18 -2.97
N VAL A 28 8.21 19.48 -3.20
CA VAL A 28 7.03 20.03 -3.88
C VAL A 28 6.83 19.37 -5.26
N ALA A 29 7.83 19.41 -6.12
CA ALA A 29 7.73 18.79 -7.45
C ALA A 29 7.51 17.26 -7.38
N TYR A 30 8.07 16.59 -6.39
CA TYR A 30 7.87 15.16 -6.17
C TYR A 30 6.41 14.82 -5.88
N PHE A 31 5.75 15.57 -5.00
CA PHE A 31 4.34 15.35 -4.69
C PHE A 31 3.41 15.87 -5.79
N ASP A 32 3.72 17.00 -6.45
CA ASP A 32 2.94 17.46 -7.61
C ASP A 32 2.93 16.39 -8.72
N ASN A 33 4.09 15.84 -9.07
CA ASN A 33 4.19 14.72 -10.01
C ASN A 33 3.39 13.49 -9.53
N THR A 34 3.37 13.23 -8.22
CA THR A 34 2.59 12.12 -7.65
C THR A 34 1.09 12.32 -7.87
N LEU A 35 0.58 13.53 -7.60
CA LEU A 35 -0.83 13.85 -7.83
C LEU A 35 -1.22 13.71 -9.32
N GLU A 36 -0.32 14.09 -10.23
CA GLU A 36 -0.53 13.96 -11.67
C GLU A 36 -0.44 12.52 -12.20
N VAL A 37 0.35 11.67 -11.55
CA VAL A 37 0.56 10.29 -12.03
C VAL A 37 -0.55 9.34 -11.59
N ILE A 38 -1.22 9.59 -10.45
CA ILE A 38 -2.30 8.74 -9.95
C ILE A 38 -3.44 8.56 -10.97
N PRO A 39 -4.00 9.61 -11.61
CA PRO A 39 -4.98 9.44 -12.67
C PRO A 39 -4.48 8.61 -13.87
N LYS A 40 -3.19 8.70 -14.19
CA LYS A 40 -2.57 7.92 -15.28
C LYS A 40 -2.42 6.44 -14.87
N MET A 41 -2.12 6.16 -13.59
CA MET A 41 -2.14 4.79 -13.06
C MET A 41 -3.54 4.18 -13.16
N LEU A 42 -4.57 4.93 -12.74
CA LEU A 42 -5.96 4.47 -12.81
C LEU A 42 -6.39 4.17 -14.25
N ALA A 43 -6.06 5.03 -15.22
CA ALA A 43 -6.32 4.78 -16.62
C ALA A 43 -5.59 3.54 -17.17
N CYS A 44 -4.37 3.28 -16.69
CA CYS A 44 -3.62 2.05 -16.99
C CYS A 44 -4.32 0.83 -16.40
N PHE A 45 -4.77 0.89 -15.15
CA PHE A 45 -5.47 -0.22 -14.49
C PHE A 45 -6.79 -0.54 -15.18
N GLU A 46 -7.60 0.46 -15.48
CA GLU A 46 -8.86 0.29 -16.20
C GLU A 46 -8.64 -0.34 -17.59
N LYS A 47 -7.68 0.19 -18.36
CA LYS A 47 -7.34 -0.33 -19.70
C LYS A 47 -6.97 -1.81 -19.70
N HIS A 48 -6.24 -2.27 -18.69
CA HIS A 48 -5.76 -3.65 -18.58
C HIS A 48 -6.60 -4.51 -17.63
N GLN A 49 -7.76 -4.00 -17.15
CA GLN A 49 -8.65 -4.69 -16.22
C GLN A 49 -7.91 -5.17 -14.96
N LEU A 50 -7.00 -4.35 -14.45
CA LEU A 50 -6.29 -4.59 -13.20
C LEU A 50 -7.12 -4.13 -12.01
N HIS A 51 -7.38 -5.05 -11.11
CA HIS A 51 -8.08 -4.80 -9.85
C HIS A 51 -7.06 -4.53 -8.76
N VAL A 52 -7.16 -3.33 -8.14
CA VAL A 52 -6.10 -2.83 -7.26
C VAL A 52 -6.68 -2.37 -5.92
N THR A 53 -6.01 -2.70 -4.84
CA THR A 53 -6.33 -2.25 -3.48
C THR A 53 -5.54 -1.00 -3.14
N TRP A 54 -6.23 0.08 -2.76
CA TRP A 54 -5.64 1.36 -2.36
C TRP A 54 -5.75 1.50 -0.84
N ALA A 55 -4.70 1.09 -0.12
CA ALA A 55 -4.58 1.31 1.32
C ALA A 55 -4.34 2.80 1.59
N THR A 56 -5.40 3.50 1.94
CA THR A 56 -5.47 4.96 2.00
C THR A 56 -5.35 5.44 3.43
N VAL A 57 -4.45 6.38 3.68
CA VAL A 57 -4.37 7.10 4.96
C VAL A 57 -5.63 7.94 5.14
N GLY A 58 -6.35 7.75 6.24
CA GLY A 58 -7.65 8.37 6.48
C GLY A 58 -7.62 9.89 6.51
N MET A 59 -6.51 10.50 6.90
CA MET A 59 -6.33 11.95 6.87
C MET A 59 -6.48 12.54 5.46
N LEU A 60 -6.23 11.77 4.39
CA LEU A 60 -6.38 12.21 3.00
C LEU A 60 -7.85 12.47 2.58
N PHE A 61 -8.83 11.93 3.32
CA PHE A 61 -10.25 12.14 3.03
C PHE A 61 -10.75 13.55 3.37
N ASN A 62 -10.05 14.28 4.23
CA ASN A 62 -10.44 15.64 4.61
C ASN A 62 -10.30 16.62 3.45
N GLN A 63 -11.11 17.68 3.45
CA GLN A 63 -11.10 18.74 2.44
C GLN A 63 -10.05 19.82 2.75
N ASN A 64 -9.84 20.08 4.04
CA ASN A 64 -9.03 21.20 4.53
C ASN A 64 -8.62 20.98 6.00
N TRP A 65 -7.85 21.91 6.53
CA TRP A 65 -7.34 21.85 7.91
C TRP A 65 -8.44 21.97 8.97
N GLU A 66 -9.52 22.69 8.71
CA GLU A 66 -10.65 22.82 9.67
C GLU A 66 -11.35 21.47 9.84
N GLU A 67 -11.67 20.80 8.72
CA GLU A 67 -12.26 19.48 8.72
C GLU A 67 -11.33 18.45 9.38
N TRP A 68 -10.04 18.48 9.05
CA TRP A 68 -9.02 17.60 9.63
C TRP A 68 -8.94 17.74 11.16
N LEU A 69 -8.99 18.98 11.70
CA LEU A 69 -9.03 19.24 13.14
C LEU A 69 -10.32 18.71 13.78
N GLY A 70 -11.46 18.88 13.12
CA GLY A 70 -12.75 18.36 13.57
C GLY A 70 -12.83 16.84 13.55
N ASN A 71 -12.09 16.18 12.67
CA ASN A 71 -12.04 14.73 12.55
C ASN A 71 -10.96 14.06 13.41
N LYS A 72 -10.23 14.81 14.21
CA LYS A 72 -9.23 14.26 15.12
C LYS A 72 -9.87 13.29 16.13
N PRO A 73 -9.32 12.07 16.35
CA PRO A 73 -9.76 11.18 17.43
C PRO A 73 -9.60 11.85 18.79
N VAL A 74 -10.35 11.38 19.78
CA VAL A 74 -10.25 11.86 21.17
C VAL A 74 -8.87 11.55 21.73
N GLU A 75 -8.41 10.32 21.56
CA GLU A 75 -7.07 9.89 21.94
C GLU A 75 -6.21 9.73 20.69
N ILE A 76 -5.25 10.64 20.50
CA ILE A 76 -4.27 10.58 19.41
C ILE A 76 -3.06 9.75 19.83
N PRO A 77 -2.28 9.22 18.86
CA PRO A 77 -1.06 8.48 19.15
C PRO A 77 -0.06 9.29 20.00
N THR A 78 0.50 8.67 21.02
CA THR A 78 1.48 9.28 21.94
C THR A 78 2.84 8.59 21.82
N TYR A 79 3.49 8.75 20.68
CA TYR A 79 4.80 8.12 20.45
C TYR A 79 5.89 8.73 21.33
N THR A 80 6.77 7.88 21.90
CA THR A 80 7.98 8.34 22.59
C THR A 80 8.88 9.16 21.65
N ASN A 81 8.94 8.78 20.38
CA ASN A 81 9.57 9.58 19.34
C ASN A 81 8.56 10.58 18.77
N THR A 82 8.59 11.81 19.27
CA THR A 82 7.65 12.87 18.88
C THR A 82 7.72 13.28 17.40
N LYS A 83 8.76 12.90 16.66
CA LYS A 83 8.84 13.10 15.21
C LYS A 83 7.82 12.26 14.44
N LEU A 84 7.25 11.24 15.05
CA LEU A 84 6.22 10.37 14.46
C LEU A 84 4.80 10.90 14.66
N ASP A 85 4.64 12.03 15.35
CA ASP A 85 3.34 12.63 15.60
C ASP A 85 2.85 13.41 14.36
N ALA A 86 1.94 12.78 13.62
CA ALA A 86 1.33 13.36 12.42
C ALA A 86 0.52 14.65 12.74
N TYR A 87 -0.08 14.74 13.94
CA TYR A 87 -0.87 15.91 14.33
C TYR A 87 0.01 17.12 14.61
N VAL A 88 1.12 16.91 15.31
CA VAL A 88 2.12 17.98 15.53
C VAL A 88 2.68 18.44 14.19
N TYR A 89 3.02 17.50 13.31
CA TYR A 89 3.52 17.83 11.97
C TYR A 89 2.51 18.64 11.15
N GLY A 90 1.24 18.21 11.10
CA GLY A 90 0.18 18.93 10.38
C GLY A 90 0.01 20.36 10.89
N LEU A 91 -0.08 20.56 12.21
CA LEU A 91 -0.19 21.90 12.82
C LEU A 91 0.98 22.81 12.47
N GLN A 92 2.19 22.27 12.38
CA GLN A 92 3.38 23.04 12.02
C GLN A 92 3.41 23.43 10.54
N HIS A 93 2.70 22.71 9.65
CA HIS A 93 2.80 22.88 8.20
C HIS A 93 1.54 23.47 7.55
N GLN A 94 0.43 23.65 8.29
CA GLN A 94 -0.85 24.15 7.77
C GLN A 94 -0.77 25.53 7.10
N HIS A 95 0.23 26.34 7.44
CA HIS A 95 0.41 27.70 6.91
C HIS A 95 1.20 27.75 5.59
N LEU A 96 1.70 26.61 5.07
CA LEU A 96 2.57 26.60 3.90
C LEU A 96 1.84 26.72 2.55
N GLY A 97 0.49 26.63 2.54
CA GLY A 97 -0.29 26.63 1.29
C GLY A 97 -0.06 25.39 0.43
N LEU A 98 0.30 24.27 1.06
CA LEU A 98 0.60 22.99 0.41
C LEU A 98 -0.46 21.90 0.72
N ASP A 99 -1.68 22.33 1.00
CA ASP A 99 -2.81 21.50 1.45
C ASP A 99 -3.06 20.29 0.54
N ARG A 100 -2.82 20.44 -0.77
CA ARG A 100 -2.93 19.37 -1.77
C ARG A 100 -2.05 18.15 -1.52
N PHE A 101 -1.06 18.24 -0.66
CA PHE A 101 -0.21 17.11 -0.27
C PHE A 101 -0.69 16.43 1.01
N PHE A 102 -1.59 17.06 1.75
CA PHE A 102 -2.18 16.57 2.99
C PHE A 102 -3.59 16.02 2.79
N PHE A 103 -4.32 16.51 1.77
CA PHE A 103 -5.71 16.16 1.50
C PHE A 103 -5.90 15.82 0.03
N ALA A 104 -6.61 14.73 -0.25
CA ALA A 104 -6.78 14.23 -1.62
C ALA A 104 -8.20 13.66 -1.88
N PRO A 105 -9.28 14.32 -1.40
CA PRO A 105 -10.63 13.76 -1.50
C PRO A 105 -11.07 13.52 -2.95
N GLU A 106 -10.64 14.36 -3.89
CA GLU A 106 -11.00 14.20 -5.31
C GLU A 106 -10.29 13.00 -5.95
N LEU A 107 -9.04 12.70 -5.56
CA LEU A 107 -8.36 11.48 -6.01
C LEU A 107 -9.02 10.23 -5.43
N ILE A 108 -9.47 10.27 -4.17
CA ILE A 108 -10.21 9.17 -3.56
C ILE A 108 -11.53 8.90 -4.31
N LYS A 109 -12.28 9.94 -4.66
CA LYS A 109 -13.49 9.82 -5.49
C LYS A 109 -13.17 9.26 -6.89
N LEU A 110 -12.05 9.64 -7.47
CA LEU A 110 -11.60 9.11 -8.77
C LEU A 110 -11.26 7.63 -8.66
N ILE A 111 -10.54 7.20 -7.60
CA ILE A 111 -10.27 5.79 -7.31
C ILE A 111 -11.57 5.00 -7.23
N GLN A 112 -12.55 5.46 -6.45
CA GLN A 112 -13.85 4.78 -6.29
C GLN A 112 -14.64 4.67 -7.60
N LYS A 113 -14.55 5.67 -8.49
CA LYS A 113 -15.24 5.67 -9.78
C LYS A 113 -14.58 4.77 -10.82
N THR A 114 -13.31 4.44 -10.63
CA THR A 114 -12.57 3.60 -11.57
C THR A 114 -12.92 2.13 -11.32
N PRO A 115 -13.38 1.37 -12.33
CA PRO A 115 -13.74 -0.03 -12.17
C PRO A 115 -12.60 -0.90 -11.59
N GLY A 116 -12.95 -1.85 -10.72
CA GLY A 116 -11.99 -2.80 -10.15
C GLY A 116 -11.08 -2.24 -9.05
N GLN A 117 -11.30 -0.99 -8.60
CA GLN A 117 -10.49 -0.42 -7.53
C GLN A 117 -11.17 -0.62 -6.17
N GLU A 118 -10.42 -1.12 -5.20
CA GLU A 118 -10.82 -1.25 -3.81
C GLU A 118 -10.23 -0.12 -2.99
N LEU A 119 -11.06 0.61 -2.22
CA LEU A 119 -10.57 1.42 -1.11
C LEU A 119 -10.35 0.54 0.11
N ALA A 120 -9.13 0.55 0.62
CA ALA A 120 -8.69 -0.08 1.85
C ALA A 120 -8.12 0.98 2.80
N THR A 121 -7.78 0.60 4.01
CA THR A 121 -7.20 1.54 4.98
C THR A 121 -5.71 1.34 5.19
N HIS A 122 -5.02 2.47 5.39
CA HIS A 122 -3.66 2.55 5.90
C HIS A 122 -3.67 3.25 7.26
N THR A 123 -4.73 2.96 8.07
CA THR A 123 -5.14 3.66 9.29
C THR A 123 -5.55 5.12 9.04
N TYR A 124 -6.03 5.85 10.05
CA TYR A 124 -6.42 7.26 9.85
C TYR A 124 -5.21 8.17 9.81
N SER A 125 -4.32 8.05 10.80
CA SER A 125 -3.17 8.94 10.97
C SER A 125 -1.84 8.34 10.54
N HIS A 126 -1.84 7.27 9.72
CA HIS A 126 -0.65 6.47 9.42
C HIS A 126 -0.04 5.89 10.71
N TYR A 127 -0.89 5.22 11.51
CA TYR A 127 -0.59 4.76 12.86
C TYR A 127 0.53 3.72 12.93
N TYR A 128 1.55 3.96 13.74
CA TYR A 128 2.70 3.07 13.91
C TYR A 128 2.47 2.09 15.06
N CYS A 129 2.10 0.85 14.74
CA CYS A 129 1.62 -0.15 15.70
C CYS A 129 2.71 -0.76 16.60
N LEU A 130 3.99 -0.62 16.25
CA LEU A 130 5.12 -1.18 17.01
C LEU A 130 6.02 -0.11 17.65
N GLU A 131 5.71 1.17 17.47
CA GLU A 131 6.49 2.25 18.06
C GLU A 131 6.15 2.42 19.55
N SER A 132 7.16 2.73 20.35
CA SER A 132 6.99 2.92 21.79
C SER A 132 6.12 4.13 22.13
N GLY A 133 5.28 4.00 23.16
CA GLY A 133 4.42 5.07 23.68
C GLY A 133 2.99 5.05 23.14
N GLN A 134 2.73 4.35 22.05
CA GLN A 134 1.37 4.15 21.55
C GLN A 134 0.61 3.08 22.34
N THR A 135 -0.72 3.08 22.25
CA THR A 135 -1.59 2.12 22.95
C THR A 135 -2.62 1.49 22.02
N LYS A 136 -3.17 0.33 22.42
CA LYS A 136 -4.25 -0.33 21.67
C LYS A 136 -5.49 0.57 21.54
N THR A 137 -5.88 1.26 22.61
CA THR A 137 -7.04 2.17 22.59
C THR A 137 -6.87 3.30 21.57
N GLN A 138 -5.67 3.85 21.46
CA GLN A 138 -5.36 4.87 20.44
C GLN A 138 -5.45 4.30 19.03
N PHE A 139 -4.96 3.08 18.81
CA PHE A 139 -5.10 2.39 17.53
C PHE A 139 -6.58 2.15 17.17
N GLU A 140 -7.37 1.70 18.13
CA GLU A 140 -8.81 1.46 17.94
C GLU A 140 -9.56 2.73 17.54
N GLN A 141 -9.29 3.85 18.20
CA GLN A 141 -9.89 5.14 17.85
C GLN A 141 -9.40 5.68 16.50
N ASP A 142 -8.15 5.47 16.16
CA ASP A 142 -7.58 5.82 14.85
C ASP A 142 -8.25 5.00 13.74
N LEU A 143 -8.43 3.71 13.95
CA LEU A 143 -9.08 2.83 12.99
C LEU A 143 -10.58 3.12 12.86
N ASP A 144 -11.29 3.41 13.98
CA ASP A 144 -12.68 3.86 13.96
C ASP A 144 -12.84 5.12 13.11
N LYS A 145 -11.92 6.07 13.25
CA LYS A 145 -11.93 7.28 12.44
C LYS A 145 -11.72 6.98 10.96
N ALA A 146 -10.81 6.06 10.60
CA ALA A 146 -10.61 5.65 9.22
C ALA A 146 -11.90 5.04 8.62
N VAL A 147 -12.58 4.19 9.38
CA VAL A 147 -13.86 3.57 8.97
C VAL A 147 -14.94 4.64 8.77
N ILE A 148 -15.07 5.58 9.70
CA ILE A 148 -16.05 6.68 9.60
C ILE A 148 -15.78 7.53 8.36
N MET A 149 -14.51 7.92 8.12
CA MET A 149 -14.16 8.74 6.95
C MET A 149 -14.47 8.02 5.63
N ALA A 150 -14.14 6.74 5.53
CA ALA A 150 -14.48 5.94 4.34
C ALA A 150 -16.00 5.82 4.15
N SER A 151 -16.75 5.60 5.24
CA SER A 151 -18.23 5.52 5.21
C SER A 151 -18.86 6.83 4.72
N ASN A 152 -18.33 7.99 5.11
CA ASN A 152 -18.80 9.30 4.62
C ASN A 152 -18.60 9.46 3.09
N PHE A 153 -17.67 8.70 2.51
CA PHE A 153 -17.47 8.60 1.06
C PHE A 153 -18.26 7.44 0.42
N GLY A 154 -19.11 6.75 1.18
CA GLY A 154 -19.90 5.60 0.70
C GLY A 154 -19.08 4.32 0.50
N ALA A 155 -17.91 4.21 1.13
CA ALA A 155 -17.05 3.03 1.05
C ALA A 155 -17.11 2.20 2.34
N THR A 156 -17.07 0.87 2.18
CA THR A 156 -16.83 -0.07 3.27
C THR A 156 -15.41 -0.60 3.17
N LEU A 157 -14.68 -0.56 4.28
CA LEU A 157 -13.29 -1.04 4.33
C LEU A 157 -13.27 -2.53 4.69
N HIS A 158 -12.63 -3.34 3.86
CA HIS A 158 -12.43 -4.77 4.09
C HIS A 158 -10.98 -5.15 4.27
N SER A 159 -10.07 -4.32 3.73
CA SER A 159 -8.63 -4.57 3.73
C SER A 159 -7.88 -3.48 4.48
N LEU A 160 -6.79 -3.88 5.14
CA LEU A 160 -5.85 -2.99 5.82
C LEU A 160 -4.41 -3.35 5.48
N VAL A 161 -3.59 -2.34 5.32
CA VAL A 161 -2.14 -2.45 5.34
C VAL A 161 -1.62 -1.67 6.54
N PHE A 162 -0.87 -2.33 7.41
CA PHE A 162 -0.25 -1.65 8.54
C PHE A 162 0.85 -0.69 8.06
N PRO A 163 0.86 0.57 8.49
CA PRO A 163 1.93 1.51 8.19
C PRO A 163 3.32 0.94 8.47
N ARG A 164 4.25 1.18 7.54
CA ARG A 164 5.61 0.60 7.57
C ARG A 164 5.65 -0.91 7.64
N ASN A 165 4.55 -1.59 7.27
CA ASN A 165 4.39 -3.04 7.42
C ASN A 165 4.66 -3.52 8.87
N GLN A 166 4.34 -2.69 9.87
CA GLN A 166 4.45 -2.99 11.28
C GLN A 166 3.31 -3.92 11.72
N TRP A 167 3.43 -5.19 11.42
CA TRP A 167 2.45 -6.21 11.79
C TRP A 167 2.37 -6.37 13.32
N ASN A 168 1.18 -6.13 13.89
CA ASN A 168 0.94 -6.32 15.31
C ASN A 168 -0.21 -7.32 15.54
N PRO A 169 0.08 -8.56 15.99
CA PRO A 169 -0.95 -9.57 16.21
C PRO A 169 -1.97 -9.20 17.28
N ASP A 170 -1.61 -8.38 18.28
CA ASP A 170 -2.52 -7.96 19.36
C ASP A 170 -3.65 -7.04 18.85
N TYR A 171 -3.52 -6.50 17.63
CA TYR A 171 -4.49 -5.59 17.02
C TYR A 171 -5.44 -6.26 16.03
N LEU A 172 -5.27 -7.56 15.75
CA LEU A 172 -6.06 -8.27 14.74
C LEU A 172 -7.54 -8.38 15.14
N VAL A 173 -7.84 -8.59 16.42
CA VAL A 173 -9.21 -8.58 16.95
C VAL A 173 -9.87 -7.23 16.70
N SER A 174 -9.17 -6.14 17.00
CA SER A 174 -9.69 -4.77 16.78
C SER A 174 -9.95 -4.48 15.30
N CYS A 175 -9.16 -5.06 14.38
CA CYS A 175 -9.41 -4.98 12.94
C CYS A 175 -10.67 -5.73 12.54
N GLN A 176 -10.82 -6.99 13.00
CA GLN A 176 -11.98 -7.84 12.69
C GLN A 176 -13.29 -7.23 13.19
N GLU A 177 -13.32 -6.71 14.44
CA GLU A 177 -14.48 -6.06 15.02
C GLU A 177 -14.98 -4.84 14.22
N ARG A 178 -14.12 -4.25 13.40
CA ARG A 178 -14.41 -3.12 12.50
C ARG A 178 -14.65 -3.55 11.04
N GLY A 179 -14.84 -4.85 10.81
CA GLY A 179 -15.13 -5.39 9.48
C GLY A 179 -13.93 -5.56 8.56
N ILE A 180 -12.72 -5.35 9.08
CA ILE A 180 -11.49 -5.55 8.32
C ILE A 180 -11.06 -7.00 8.44
N THR A 181 -11.15 -7.73 7.33
CA THR A 181 -10.91 -9.18 7.28
C THR A 181 -9.69 -9.56 6.44
N GLN A 182 -9.15 -8.63 5.67
CA GLN A 182 -8.01 -8.87 4.78
C GLN A 182 -6.83 -7.97 5.17
N LEU A 183 -5.67 -8.56 5.37
CA LEU A 183 -4.47 -7.82 5.78
C LEU A 183 -3.27 -8.20 4.90
N ARG A 184 -2.54 -7.20 4.39
CA ARG A 184 -1.23 -7.47 3.80
C ARG A 184 -0.25 -7.80 4.90
N SER A 185 0.36 -8.98 4.82
CA SER A 185 1.44 -9.41 5.72
C SER A 185 2.80 -9.30 5.04
N ASN A 186 3.85 -9.33 5.85
CA ASN A 186 5.21 -9.36 5.37
C ASN A 186 5.52 -10.70 4.67
N PRO A 187 6.43 -10.72 3.69
CA PRO A 187 6.95 -11.97 3.13
C PRO A 187 7.55 -12.87 4.22
N ASP A 188 7.44 -14.20 4.05
CA ASP A 188 7.97 -15.16 5.02
C ASP A 188 9.50 -15.20 5.10
N ALA A 189 10.21 -14.54 4.18
CA ALA A 189 11.67 -14.46 4.19
C ALA A 189 12.18 -13.78 5.48
N TRP A 190 13.16 -14.40 6.13
CA TRP A 190 13.68 -13.96 7.44
C TRP A 190 14.08 -12.47 7.48
N TYR A 191 14.59 -11.92 6.40
CA TYR A 191 14.98 -10.51 6.28
C TYR A 191 13.79 -9.56 6.09
N TRP A 192 12.56 -10.09 5.89
CA TRP A 192 11.32 -9.31 5.81
C TRP A 192 10.40 -9.49 7.00
N LYS A 193 10.59 -10.56 7.83
CA LYS A 193 9.68 -10.88 8.95
C LYS A 193 9.54 -9.75 9.97
N ASP A 194 10.64 -9.08 10.30
CA ASP A 194 10.65 -7.98 11.26
C ASP A 194 11.16 -6.71 10.60
N THR A 195 10.23 -5.79 10.31
CA THR A 195 10.55 -4.50 9.68
C THR A 195 11.05 -3.46 10.67
N SER A 196 10.88 -3.67 11.98
CA SER A 196 11.41 -2.80 13.03
C SER A 196 12.92 -2.93 13.18
N GLN A 197 13.48 -4.10 12.85
CA GLN A 197 14.91 -4.35 12.90
C GLN A 197 15.59 -4.10 11.56
N SER A 198 16.51 -3.14 11.52
CA SER A 198 17.23 -2.76 10.30
C SER A 198 18.74 -2.89 10.52
N THR A 199 19.25 -4.14 10.48
CA THR A 199 20.68 -4.41 10.45
C THR A 199 21.27 -4.21 9.05
N LEU A 200 22.61 -4.04 8.94
CA LEU A 200 23.29 -3.98 7.64
C LEU A 200 23.02 -5.23 6.80
N ALA A 201 22.95 -6.41 7.44
CA ALA A 201 22.65 -7.66 6.77
C ALA A 201 21.22 -7.65 6.18
N THR A 202 20.20 -7.29 6.97
CA THR A 202 18.82 -7.20 6.45
C THR A 202 18.67 -6.19 5.32
N LYS A 203 19.36 -5.04 5.40
CA LYS A 203 19.38 -4.04 4.32
C LYS A 203 20.01 -4.60 3.04
N LEU A 204 21.13 -5.32 3.15
CA LEU A 204 21.84 -5.91 2.02
C LEU A 204 20.98 -7.00 1.36
N PHE A 205 20.37 -7.91 2.15
CA PHE A 205 19.50 -8.95 1.64
C PHE A 205 18.21 -8.36 1.00
N ARG A 206 17.56 -7.40 1.64
CA ARG A 206 16.40 -6.68 1.07
C ARG A 206 16.74 -5.95 -0.23
N THR A 207 17.98 -5.46 -0.36
CA THR A 207 18.43 -4.82 -1.60
C THR A 207 18.77 -5.88 -2.65
N GLY A 208 19.51 -6.92 -2.28
CA GLY A 208 19.89 -8.03 -3.16
C GLY A 208 18.67 -8.78 -3.71
N ASP A 209 17.65 -8.98 -2.89
CA ASP A 209 16.40 -9.64 -3.28
C ASP A 209 15.68 -8.92 -4.43
N ALA A 210 15.87 -7.64 -4.63
CA ALA A 210 15.32 -6.93 -5.77
C ALA A 210 15.95 -7.33 -7.12
N TYR A 211 17.14 -7.91 -7.12
CA TYR A 211 17.94 -8.19 -8.33
C TYR A 211 18.26 -9.67 -8.52
N LEU A 212 18.43 -10.42 -7.45
CA LEU A 212 18.81 -11.84 -7.47
C LEU A 212 17.65 -12.74 -7.05
N PRO A 213 17.47 -13.92 -7.69
CA PRO A 213 16.42 -14.85 -7.31
C PRO A 213 16.81 -15.56 -6.00
N LEU A 214 16.42 -14.99 -4.85
CA LEU A 214 16.67 -15.57 -3.52
C LEU A 214 15.56 -16.54 -3.08
N GLY A 215 14.69 -17.00 -3.97
CA GLY A 215 13.59 -17.93 -3.72
C GLY A 215 12.33 -17.58 -4.51
N SER A 216 11.29 -18.41 -4.35
CA SER A 216 9.96 -18.10 -4.88
C SER A 216 9.32 -17.00 -4.02
N THR A 217 8.64 -16.07 -4.69
CA THR A 217 7.90 -14.99 -4.05
C THR A 217 6.39 -15.13 -4.24
N SER A 218 5.95 -15.99 -5.18
CA SER A 218 4.55 -16.42 -5.30
C SER A 218 4.23 -17.48 -4.23
N TYR A 219 2.97 -17.58 -3.85
CA TYR A 219 2.51 -18.53 -2.84
C TYR A 219 1.18 -19.17 -3.24
N SER A 220 0.95 -20.40 -2.79
CA SER A 220 -0.34 -21.08 -3.00
C SER A 220 -1.41 -20.50 -2.08
N MET A 221 -2.68 -20.60 -2.47
CA MET A 221 -3.81 -20.18 -1.62
C MET A 221 -3.86 -20.96 -0.31
N GLU A 222 -3.39 -22.20 -0.27
CA GLU A 222 -3.27 -23.03 0.94
C GLU A 222 -2.34 -22.40 2.00
N ASN A 223 -1.37 -21.61 1.56
CA ASN A 223 -0.43 -20.91 2.45
C ASN A 223 -0.97 -19.57 2.99
N VAL A 224 -2.16 -19.13 2.55
CA VAL A 224 -2.82 -17.95 3.09
C VAL A 224 -3.36 -18.31 4.48
N LYS A 225 -2.85 -17.65 5.50
CA LYS A 225 -3.32 -17.85 6.87
C LYS A 225 -4.68 -17.20 7.05
N ILE A 226 -5.69 -18.04 7.26
CA ILE A 226 -7.07 -17.62 7.55
C ILE A 226 -7.31 -17.93 9.03
N ASP A 227 -7.42 -16.88 9.84
CA ASP A 227 -7.77 -16.95 11.26
C ASP A 227 -8.83 -15.87 11.53
N LEU A 228 -8.64 -15.03 12.52
CA LEU A 228 -9.47 -13.83 12.76
C LEU A 228 -9.53 -12.93 11.52
N VAL A 229 -8.43 -12.86 10.80
CA VAL A 229 -8.26 -12.12 9.55
C VAL A 229 -7.44 -12.96 8.56
N THR A 230 -7.61 -12.70 7.29
CA THR A 230 -6.80 -13.32 6.24
C THR A 230 -5.49 -12.55 6.05
N ALA A 231 -4.37 -13.19 6.36
CA ALA A 231 -3.05 -12.62 6.15
C ALA A 231 -2.53 -12.97 4.76
N GLN A 232 -2.41 -11.98 3.89
CA GLN A 232 -1.95 -12.09 2.51
C GLN A 232 -0.48 -11.67 2.42
N PRO A 233 0.49 -12.59 2.25
CA PRO A 233 1.89 -12.22 2.12
C PRO A 233 2.14 -11.33 0.89
N ALA A 234 2.92 -10.27 1.07
CA ALA A 234 3.40 -9.49 -0.06
C ALA A 234 4.49 -10.28 -0.80
N SER A 235 4.40 -10.36 -2.14
CA SER A 235 5.45 -11.01 -2.95
C SER A 235 6.62 -10.06 -3.20
N ARG A 236 6.33 -8.82 -3.62
CA ARG A 236 7.39 -7.90 -4.02
C ARG A 236 6.99 -6.45 -3.91
N PHE A 237 7.96 -5.63 -3.48
CA PHE A 237 7.90 -4.18 -3.56
C PHE A 237 8.37 -3.68 -4.93
N LEU A 238 7.52 -2.94 -5.65
CA LEU A 238 7.93 -2.24 -6.86
C LEU A 238 8.75 -1.00 -6.49
N ARG A 239 10.06 -1.14 -6.57
CA ARG A 239 10.99 -0.07 -6.18
C ARG A 239 10.92 1.12 -7.13
N PRO A 240 11.17 2.34 -6.63
CA PRO A 240 11.30 3.54 -7.46
C PRO A 240 12.29 3.35 -8.62
N HIS A 241 12.10 4.09 -9.70
CA HIS A 241 13.00 4.07 -10.85
C HIS A 241 14.44 4.41 -10.43
N HIS A 242 15.39 3.63 -10.91
CA HIS A 242 16.81 3.81 -10.63
C HIS A 242 17.51 4.46 -11.82
N ARG A 243 18.51 5.32 -11.55
CA ARG A 243 19.27 6.03 -12.63
C ARG A 243 19.97 5.08 -13.59
N LEU A 244 20.41 3.92 -13.12
CA LEU A 244 21.04 2.89 -13.98
C LEU A 244 19.95 2.05 -14.64
N SER A 245 19.79 2.17 -15.95
CA SER A 245 18.75 1.48 -16.74
C SER A 245 18.82 -0.05 -16.62
N LEU A 246 20.04 -0.61 -16.58
CA LEU A 246 20.25 -2.06 -16.41
C LEU A 246 19.56 -2.61 -15.14
N LEU A 247 19.65 -1.87 -14.03
CA LEU A 247 19.01 -2.31 -12.78
C LEU A 247 17.48 -2.30 -12.88
N ASN A 248 16.92 -1.34 -13.61
CA ASN A 248 15.47 -1.31 -13.87
C ASN A 248 15.03 -2.50 -14.73
N SER A 249 15.78 -2.80 -15.78
CA SER A 249 15.50 -3.94 -16.67
C SER A 249 15.59 -5.27 -15.93
N LEU A 250 16.60 -5.47 -15.08
CA LEU A 250 16.73 -6.69 -14.26
C LEU A 250 15.55 -6.85 -13.30
N ARG A 251 15.14 -5.77 -12.59
CA ARG A 251 13.98 -5.80 -11.70
C ARG A 251 12.70 -6.12 -12.42
N LEU A 252 12.46 -5.47 -13.57
CA LEU A 252 11.27 -5.71 -14.38
C LEU A 252 11.23 -7.14 -14.92
N GLN A 253 12.35 -7.65 -15.43
CA GLN A 253 12.43 -9.03 -15.92
C GLN A 253 12.16 -10.04 -14.79
N ARG A 254 12.61 -9.74 -13.59
CA ARG A 254 12.34 -10.58 -12.42
C ARG A 254 10.85 -10.59 -12.09
N ILE A 255 10.19 -9.43 -12.01
CA ILE A 255 8.75 -9.34 -11.79
C ILE A 255 7.99 -10.16 -12.84
N LYS A 256 8.33 -10.01 -14.13
CA LYS A 256 7.71 -10.76 -15.23
C LYS A 256 7.88 -12.27 -15.07
N ASN A 257 9.06 -12.73 -14.64
CA ASN A 257 9.33 -14.15 -14.44
C ASN A 257 8.53 -14.71 -13.25
N GLU A 258 8.42 -13.97 -12.16
CA GLU A 258 7.65 -14.36 -10.97
C GLU A 258 6.15 -14.39 -11.27
N MET A 259 5.62 -13.40 -11.99
CA MET A 259 4.23 -13.42 -12.49
C MET A 259 3.96 -14.63 -13.39
N LEU A 260 4.89 -14.96 -14.29
CA LEU A 260 4.77 -16.14 -15.16
C LEU A 260 4.76 -17.45 -14.35
N GLN A 261 5.59 -17.54 -13.32
CA GLN A 261 5.59 -18.71 -12.42
C GLN A 261 4.24 -18.84 -11.71
N ALA A 262 3.74 -17.77 -11.11
CA ALA A 262 2.44 -17.75 -10.44
C ALA A 262 1.30 -18.13 -11.39
N ALA A 263 1.30 -17.59 -12.62
CA ALA A 263 0.31 -17.94 -13.64
C ALA A 263 0.32 -19.42 -14.03
N LYS A 264 1.50 -20.05 -14.10
CA LYS A 264 1.65 -21.47 -14.45
C LYS A 264 1.29 -22.43 -13.32
N LEU A 265 1.56 -22.03 -12.07
CA LEU A 265 1.36 -22.87 -10.89
C LEU A 265 0.00 -22.67 -10.22
N GLY A 266 -0.80 -21.67 -10.65
CA GLY A 266 -2.06 -21.34 -9.98
C GLY A 266 -1.84 -20.62 -8.65
N GLU A 267 -0.72 -19.92 -8.49
CA GLU A 267 -0.32 -19.24 -7.27
C GLU A 267 -0.71 -17.75 -7.26
N VAL A 268 -0.60 -17.15 -6.09
CA VAL A 268 -0.79 -15.70 -5.89
C VAL A 268 0.54 -14.98 -6.05
N TYR A 269 0.56 -13.90 -6.83
CA TYR A 269 1.64 -12.94 -6.88
C TYR A 269 1.14 -11.58 -6.44
N HIS A 270 1.63 -11.06 -5.31
CA HIS A 270 1.19 -9.83 -4.68
C HIS A 270 2.26 -8.74 -4.82
N LEU A 271 2.08 -7.83 -5.78
CA LEU A 271 2.95 -6.68 -6.03
C LEU A 271 2.43 -5.45 -5.26
N TRP A 272 3.33 -4.67 -4.66
CA TRP A 272 2.92 -3.48 -3.92
C TRP A 272 3.91 -2.31 -4.07
N TRP A 273 3.42 -1.08 -3.94
CA TRP A 273 4.24 0.13 -3.91
C TRP A 273 3.46 1.34 -3.36
N HIS A 274 4.20 2.44 -3.17
CA HIS A 274 3.59 3.73 -2.84
C HIS A 274 3.44 4.54 -4.14
N PRO A 275 2.29 5.12 -4.46
CA PRO A 275 2.12 5.99 -5.64
C PRO A 275 3.16 7.11 -5.70
N HIS A 276 3.54 7.67 -4.55
CA HIS A 276 4.55 8.72 -4.49
C HIS A 276 5.94 8.28 -4.96
N ASN A 277 6.26 6.99 -4.99
CA ASN A 277 7.53 6.50 -5.53
C ASN A 277 7.74 6.83 -7.01
N PHE A 278 6.66 7.16 -7.72
CA PHE A 278 6.74 7.60 -9.12
C PHE A 278 7.07 9.11 -9.25
N GLY A 279 6.99 9.88 -8.17
CA GLY A 279 7.15 11.33 -8.19
C GLY A 279 8.49 11.85 -8.69
N ASN A 280 9.60 11.11 -8.50
CA ASN A 280 10.91 11.53 -9.01
C ASN A 280 11.10 11.27 -10.52
N HIS A 281 10.47 10.23 -11.05
CA HIS A 281 10.61 9.77 -12.45
C HIS A 281 9.26 9.27 -12.96
N PRO A 282 8.26 10.18 -13.10
CA PRO A 282 6.89 9.77 -13.41
C PRO A 282 6.76 9.09 -14.78
N ALA A 283 7.42 9.59 -15.80
CA ALA A 283 7.34 9.03 -17.15
C ALA A 283 7.93 7.62 -17.21
N GLU A 284 9.14 7.44 -16.71
CA GLU A 284 9.85 6.16 -16.71
C GLU A 284 9.13 5.12 -15.82
N SER A 285 8.59 5.56 -14.69
CA SER A 285 7.82 4.69 -13.79
C SER A 285 6.52 4.23 -14.45
N MET A 286 5.83 5.10 -15.20
CA MET A 286 4.67 4.74 -15.99
C MET A 286 4.98 3.76 -17.12
N VAL A 287 6.14 3.89 -17.78
CA VAL A 287 6.60 2.88 -18.77
C VAL A 287 6.70 1.50 -18.12
N VAL A 288 7.34 1.41 -16.95
CA VAL A 288 7.46 0.13 -16.21
C VAL A 288 6.08 -0.41 -15.84
N LEU A 289 5.15 0.44 -15.39
CA LEU A 289 3.78 0.02 -15.05
C LEU A 289 3.05 -0.52 -16.28
N HIS A 290 3.12 0.16 -17.42
CA HIS A 290 2.52 -0.31 -18.68
C HIS A 290 3.09 -1.65 -19.13
N GLU A 291 4.40 -1.88 -18.93
CA GLU A 291 5.01 -3.16 -19.25
C GLU A 291 4.53 -4.30 -18.36
N ILE A 292 4.34 -4.05 -17.05
CA ILE A 292 3.78 -5.02 -16.11
C ILE A 292 2.32 -5.31 -16.47
N ALA A 293 1.53 -4.28 -16.75
CA ALA A 293 0.12 -4.41 -17.11
C ALA A 293 -0.06 -5.18 -18.44
N SER A 294 0.73 -4.87 -19.45
CA SER A 294 0.72 -5.61 -20.72
C SER A 294 1.15 -7.08 -20.56
N TRP A 295 2.11 -7.33 -19.68
CA TRP A 295 2.53 -8.69 -19.33
C TRP A 295 1.42 -9.47 -18.63
N PHE A 296 0.70 -8.82 -17.70
CA PHE A 296 -0.49 -9.42 -17.08
C PHE A 296 -1.53 -9.80 -18.15
N THR A 297 -1.86 -8.90 -19.09
CA THR A 297 -2.82 -9.19 -20.16
C THR A 297 -2.43 -10.46 -20.94
N LEU A 298 -1.15 -10.59 -21.29
CA LEU A 298 -0.63 -11.80 -21.97
C LEU A 298 -0.77 -13.06 -21.09
N LEU A 299 -0.49 -12.96 -19.78
CA LEU A 299 -0.64 -14.09 -18.84
C LEU A 299 -2.12 -14.44 -18.61
N HIS A 300 -3.01 -13.46 -18.61
CA HIS A 300 -4.45 -13.68 -18.58
C HIS A 300 -4.92 -14.48 -19.81
N GLU A 301 -4.55 -14.03 -21.00
CA GLU A 301 -4.92 -14.70 -22.26
C GLU A 301 -4.37 -16.12 -22.35
N LYS A 302 -3.11 -16.33 -21.92
CA LYS A 302 -2.42 -17.61 -22.12
C LYS A 302 -2.66 -18.64 -21.02
N TYR A 303 -2.80 -18.20 -19.77
CA TYR A 303 -2.87 -19.08 -18.59
C TYR A 303 -4.13 -18.84 -17.75
N GLY A 304 -4.97 -17.87 -18.11
CA GLY A 304 -6.15 -17.50 -17.35
C GLY A 304 -5.86 -16.80 -16.02
N MET A 305 -4.67 -16.18 -15.87
CA MET A 305 -4.33 -15.43 -14.65
C MET A 305 -5.36 -14.34 -14.40
N GLU A 306 -5.84 -14.20 -13.18
CA GLU A 306 -6.88 -13.24 -12.81
C GLU A 306 -6.29 -12.12 -11.92
N SER A 307 -6.72 -10.87 -12.17
CA SER A 307 -6.44 -9.77 -11.27
C SER A 307 -7.56 -9.66 -10.24
N VAL A 308 -7.21 -9.63 -8.96
CA VAL A 308 -8.16 -9.54 -7.85
C VAL A 308 -7.68 -8.52 -6.81
N PRO A 309 -8.57 -7.69 -6.23
CA PRO A 309 -8.20 -6.86 -5.10
C PRO A 309 -8.08 -7.72 -3.83
N MET A 310 -7.46 -7.20 -2.80
CA MET A 310 -7.24 -7.96 -1.56
C MET A 310 -8.54 -8.50 -0.96
N LYS A 311 -9.62 -7.71 -0.97
CA LYS A 311 -10.91 -8.12 -0.38
C LYS A 311 -11.49 -9.38 -1.03
N ASP A 312 -11.22 -9.61 -2.30
CA ASP A 312 -11.83 -10.69 -3.08
C ASP A 312 -10.92 -11.92 -3.22
N LEU A 313 -9.69 -11.89 -2.68
CA LEU A 313 -8.73 -12.98 -2.85
C LEU A 313 -9.26 -14.32 -2.27
N THR A 314 -9.95 -14.30 -1.13
CA THR A 314 -10.47 -15.49 -0.45
C THR A 314 -11.89 -15.88 -0.85
N SER A 315 -12.65 -15.01 -1.49
CA SER A 315 -14.00 -15.34 -2.00
C SER A 315 -13.97 -16.38 -3.14
N VAL A 316 -12.79 -16.67 -3.68
CA VAL A 316 -12.57 -17.65 -4.74
C VAL A 316 -12.41 -19.09 -4.21
N ILE A 317 -12.37 -19.26 -2.87
CA ILE A 317 -12.17 -20.58 -2.22
C ILE A 317 -13.50 -21.27 -1.89
N GLN A 318 -14.65 -20.64 -2.14
CA GLN A 318 -15.99 -21.23 -1.89
C GLN A 318 -16.54 -21.96 -3.12
#